data_5e61e0622f574cad8ed6dacafa817ceb
#
_entry.id   5e61e0622f574cad8ed6dacafa817ceb
#
_cell.length_a   1.000
_cell.length_b   1.000
_cell.length_c   1.000
_cell.angle_alpha   90.00
_cell.angle_beta   90.00
_cell.angle_gamma   90.00
#
_symmetry.space_group_name_H-M   'P 1'
#
loop_
_entity.id
_entity.type
_entity.pdbx_description
1 polymer ?
#
loop_
_entity_poly.entity_id
_entity_poly.type
_entity_poly.pdbx_seq_one_letter_code
_entity_poly.pdbx_strand_id
1 'polypeptide(L)'
;MKMLKKIFLLASCFCLLVAGNAFANANSFENKVVPVVKAHTQAVEEVLFTTGEIVEVTENSIVVKGENGLVSAMLTDKTYLLNGKNGKAKKLSSFKVGKEVTVYHSPKMTRSIPAQTEAFAIILGANDEKQGKFFVVDEVTLSEDGEYVSVIDTNQSLVATIDKKANKNYAEIKAGDNLVIWYNMMTMSIPAKTNAQKVVALPVRE
;
A
#
# COMPACT_ATOMS: atom_id res chain seq x y z
N MET A 1 -5.96 41.67 -56.06
CA MET A 1 -5.41 43.04 -55.95
C MET A 1 -4.32 43.02 -54.91
N LYS A 2 -3.10 43.09 -55.42
CA LYS A 2 -1.88 43.76 -54.91
C LYS A 2 -1.35 43.29 -53.56
N MET A 3 -0.22 42.61 -53.58
CA MET A 3 1.19 43.13 -53.57
C MET A 3 1.68 43.31 -52.12
N LEU A 4 2.90 43.10 -51.72
CA LEU A 4 4.20 42.73 -52.28
C LEU A 4 5.24 42.72 -51.13
N LYS A 5 6.17 41.75 -51.15
CA LYS A 5 7.60 41.90 -50.88
C LYS A 5 8.09 42.47 -49.52
N LYS A 6 9.12 41.93 -48.89
CA LYS A 6 10.56 41.79 -49.16
C LYS A 6 11.22 41.00 -48.03
N ILE A 7 11.99 39.91 -48.19
CA ILE A 7 13.38 39.76 -48.62
C ILE A 7 14.37 40.68 -47.88
N PHE A 8 15.28 40.02 -47.12
CA PHE A 8 16.70 40.28 -46.91
C PHE A 8 17.26 39.13 -46.06
N LEU A 9 17.99 38.22 -46.47
CA LEU A 9 19.27 37.92 -47.11
C LEU A 9 20.48 38.52 -46.37
N LEU A 10 21.36 37.68 -46.02
CA LEU A 10 22.83 37.59 -46.01
C LEU A 10 23.30 36.87 -44.73
N ALA A 11 23.80 35.69 -44.86
CA ALA A 11 25.11 35.24 -45.39
C ALA A 11 26.17 35.45 -44.32
N SER A 12 26.88 34.48 -43.93
CA SER A 12 28.10 33.90 -44.46
C SER A 12 28.84 33.31 -43.27
N CYS A 13 29.33 32.22 -43.23
CA CYS A 13 30.40 31.53 -43.88
C CYS A 13 31.26 30.77 -42.87
N PHE A 14 31.64 29.62 -43.24
CA PHE A 14 32.96 28.99 -43.23
C PHE A 14 33.26 27.95 -42.13
N CYS A 15 33.25 26.73 -42.60
CA CYS A 15 34.30 25.68 -42.60
C CYS A 15 35.02 25.37 -41.30
N LEU A 16 35.14 24.12 -40.92
CA LEU A 16 36.01 23.11 -41.51
C LEU A 16 35.82 21.74 -40.91
N LEU A 17 35.91 20.79 -41.76
CA LEU A 17 36.07 19.36 -41.56
C LEU A 17 37.02 18.97 -40.43
N VAL A 18 36.62 17.97 -39.64
CA VAL A 18 37.50 16.83 -39.35
C VAL A 18 36.63 15.56 -39.28
N ALA A 19 37.00 14.61 -40.10
CA ALA A 19 36.50 13.26 -40.12
C ALA A 19 37.00 12.50 -38.88
N GLY A 20 36.16 11.62 -38.34
CA GLY A 20 36.62 10.72 -37.29
C GLY A 20 35.49 9.78 -36.82
N ASN A 21 35.31 8.67 -37.52
CA ASN A 21 34.87 7.35 -37.08
C ASN A 21 33.77 7.23 -36.02
N ALA A 22 32.63 6.76 -36.44
CA ALA A 22 32.07 5.41 -36.28
C ALA A 22 32.05 4.80 -34.87
N PHE A 23 30.88 4.23 -34.60
CA PHE A 23 30.52 3.26 -33.55
C PHE A 23 30.27 3.83 -32.14
N ALA A 24 29.00 4.02 -31.86
CA ALA A 24 28.35 3.29 -30.80
C ALA A 24 26.87 3.62 -30.87
N ASN A 25 26.08 2.68 -31.31
CA ASN A 25 24.67 2.61 -31.09
C ASN A 25 24.50 2.29 -29.59
N ALA A 26 24.50 3.31 -28.76
CA ALA A 26 24.09 3.22 -27.39
C ALA A 26 22.60 3.55 -27.38
N ASN A 27 21.78 2.52 -27.39
CA ASN A 27 20.41 2.63 -26.91
C ASN A 27 20.46 3.22 -25.48
N SER A 28 20.37 4.53 -25.40
CA SER A 28 20.03 5.19 -24.16
C SER A 28 18.58 4.79 -23.87
N PHE A 29 18.40 3.78 -23.04
CA PHE A 29 17.17 3.64 -22.29
C PHE A 29 17.11 4.91 -21.42
N GLU A 30 16.44 5.93 -21.90
CA GLU A 30 15.94 6.98 -21.03
C GLU A 30 15.00 6.30 -20.05
N ASN A 31 15.49 6.04 -18.85
CA ASN A 31 14.67 5.72 -17.69
C ASN A 31 13.75 6.92 -17.47
N LYS A 32 12.60 6.88 -18.11
CA LYS A 32 11.52 7.82 -17.84
C LYS A 32 11.02 7.52 -16.43
N VAL A 33 11.60 8.22 -15.47
CA VAL A 33 11.20 8.14 -14.06
C VAL A 33 9.77 8.65 -14.00
N VAL A 34 8.81 7.73 -13.88
CA VAL A 34 7.43 8.08 -13.58
C VAL A 34 7.41 8.72 -12.19
N PRO A 35 6.77 9.87 -11.99
CA PRO A 35 6.81 10.55 -10.71
C PRO A 35 6.22 9.64 -9.61
N VAL A 36 7.06 9.29 -8.65
CA VAL A 36 6.62 8.65 -7.40
C VAL A 36 5.86 9.70 -6.62
N VAL A 37 4.56 9.54 -6.49
CA VAL A 37 3.75 10.42 -5.64
C VAL A 37 3.97 9.98 -4.19
N LYS A 38 4.95 10.61 -3.53
CA LYS A 38 5.14 10.44 -2.08
C LYS A 38 4.02 11.14 -1.35
N ALA A 39 3.41 10.44 -0.38
CA ALA A 39 2.49 11.08 0.53
C ALA A 39 3.18 12.24 1.24
N HIS A 40 2.43 13.30 1.43
CA HIS A 40 2.86 14.42 2.28
C HIS A 40 3.10 13.89 3.69
N THR A 41 4.25 14.21 4.22
CA THR A 41 4.90 13.80 5.46
C THR A 41 4.03 14.02 6.72
N GLN A 42 3.00 13.23 6.92
CA GLN A 42 2.71 12.76 8.27
C GLN A 42 3.51 11.48 8.41
N ALA A 43 4.34 11.39 9.44
CA ALA A 43 5.07 10.15 9.74
C ALA A 43 4.03 9.04 9.84
N VAL A 44 3.95 8.21 8.81
CA VAL A 44 2.99 7.10 8.80
C VAL A 44 3.49 6.14 9.84
N GLU A 45 2.64 5.86 10.83
CA GLU A 45 2.99 5.02 11.95
C GLU A 45 3.18 3.58 11.47
N GLU A 46 4.25 2.93 11.93
CA GLU A 46 4.49 1.51 11.70
C GLU A 46 3.27 0.70 12.18
N VAL A 47 2.89 -0.32 11.42
CA VAL A 47 1.76 -1.18 11.75
C VAL A 47 2.27 -2.55 12.17
N LEU A 48 2.12 -2.89 13.44
CA LEU A 48 2.38 -4.24 13.94
C LEU A 48 1.12 -5.08 13.87
N PHE A 49 1.28 -6.41 14.01
CA PHE A 49 0.13 -7.30 14.10
C PHE A 49 0.30 -8.38 15.16
N THR A 50 -0.81 -8.77 15.75
CA THR A 50 -0.92 -9.89 16.68
C THR A 50 -2.04 -10.79 16.23
N THR A 51 -1.72 -12.06 15.97
CA THR A 51 -2.70 -13.09 15.64
C THR A 51 -2.94 -13.96 16.85
N GLY A 52 -4.20 -14.29 17.12
CA GLY A 52 -4.54 -15.16 18.24
C GLY A 52 -6.03 -15.26 18.49
N GLU A 53 -6.37 -15.89 19.62
CA GLU A 53 -7.74 -16.13 20.06
C GLU A 53 -8.23 -14.99 20.94
N ILE A 54 -9.49 -14.56 20.73
CA ILE A 54 -10.15 -13.59 21.59
C ILE A 54 -10.45 -14.24 22.95
N VAL A 55 -9.96 -13.64 24.02
CA VAL A 55 -10.22 -14.08 25.40
C VAL A 55 -11.19 -13.17 26.15
N GLU A 56 -11.34 -11.92 25.71
CA GLU A 56 -12.28 -10.96 26.31
C GLU A 56 -12.71 -9.94 25.25
N VAL A 57 -13.96 -9.47 25.33
CA VAL A 57 -14.51 -8.40 24.52
C VAL A 57 -15.28 -7.45 25.43
N THR A 58 -14.89 -6.18 25.39
CA THR A 58 -15.60 -5.07 26.05
C THR A 58 -16.14 -4.09 25.00
N GLU A 59 -16.80 -3.04 25.44
CA GLU A 59 -17.24 -1.97 24.53
C GLU A 59 -16.07 -1.26 23.83
N ASN A 60 -14.92 -1.15 24.52
CA ASN A 60 -13.78 -0.33 24.08
C ASN A 60 -12.51 -1.15 23.79
N SER A 61 -12.54 -2.46 23.92
CA SER A 61 -11.36 -3.29 23.68
C SER A 61 -11.70 -4.74 23.34
N ILE A 62 -10.74 -5.38 22.65
CA ILE A 62 -10.71 -6.83 22.45
C ILE A 62 -9.36 -7.32 22.97
N VAL A 63 -9.38 -8.26 23.93
CA VAL A 63 -8.16 -8.90 24.42
C VAL A 63 -7.90 -10.17 23.64
N VAL A 64 -6.69 -10.27 23.09
CA VAL A 64 -6.26 -11.39 22.26
C VAL A 64 -5.09 -12.08 22.90
N LYS A 65 -5.14 -13.40 22.95
CA LYS A 65 -4.04 -14.27 23.35
C LYS A 65 -3.23 -14.66 22.13
N GLY A 66 -2.15 -13.92 21.87
CA GLY A 66 -1.17 -14.23 20.83
C GLY A 66 -0.02 -15.10 21.34
N GLU A 67 0.94 -15.41 20.48
CA GLU A 67 2.14 -16.21 20.83
C GLU A 67 2.97 -15.56 21.95
N ASN A 68 3.07 -14.24 21.96
CA ASN A 68 3.88 -13.47 22.91
C ASN A 68 3.09 -13.03 24.16
N GLY A 69 1.88 -13.54 24.37
CA GLY A 69 1.04 -13.21 25.52
C GLY A 69 -0.24 -12.47 25.18
N LEU A 70 -0.80 -11.79 26.19
CA LEU A 70 -2.06 -11.09 26.07
C LEU A 70 -1.83 -9.66 25.56
N VAL A 71 -2.61 -9.27 24.57
CA VAL A 71 -2.67 -7.91 24.02
C VAL A 71 -4.09 -7.39 24.11
N SER A 72 -4.28 -6.23 24.72
CA SER A 72 -5.54 -5.51 24.74
C SER A 72 -5.59 -4.49 23.62
N ALA A 73 -6.32 -4.81 22.57
CA ALA A 73 -6.54 -3.98 21.41
C ALA A 73 -7.62 -2.94 21.72
N MET A 74 -7.23 -1.68 21.93
CA MET A 74 -8.14 -0.58 22.22
C MET A 74 -8.85 -0.15 20.94
N LEU A 75 -10.18 -0.09 21.00
CA LEU A 75 -11.03 0.30 19.89
C LEU A 75 -11.27 1.81 19.92
N THR A 76 -11.15 2.43 18.76
CA THR A 76 -11.52 3.83 18.50
C THR A 76 -12.56 3.88 17.38
N ASP A 77 -13.10 5.04 17.10
CA ASP A 77 -13.97 5.29 15.94
C ASP A 77 -13.24 5.07 14.61
N LYS A 78 -11.91 5.11 14.62
CA LYS A 78 -11.04 4.84 13.48
C LYS A 78 -10.72 3.35 13.29
N THR A 79 -11.01 2.49 14.25
CA THR A 79 -10.72 1.04 14.17
C THR A 79 -11.61 0.33 13.15
N TYR A 80 -11.03 -0.39 12.21
CA TYR A 80 -11.76 -1.23 11.28
C TYR A 80 -12.00 -2.62 11.87
N LEU A 81 -13.28 -3.03 11.95
CA LEU A 81 -13.68 -4.37 12.32
C LEU A 81 -14.12 -5.10 11.05
N LEU A 82 -13.39 -6.14 10.61
CA LEU A 82 -13.51 -6.69 9.27
C LEU A 82 -13.70 -8.22 9.27
N ASN A 83 -14.32 -8.71 8.19
CA ASN A 83 -14.34 -10.12 7.86
C ASN A 83 -13.12 -10.46 6.98
N GLY A 84 -12.29 -11.41 7.38
CA GLY A 84 -11.06 -11.78 6.67
C GLY A 84 -11.27 -12.36 5.27
N LYS A 85 -12.44 -13.00 5.01
CA LYS A 85 -12.71 -13.62 3.70
C LYS A 85 -13.07 -12.61 2.61
N ASN A 86 -13.67 -11.47 2.98
CA ASN A 86 -14.21 -10.55 1.98
C ASN A 86 -13.93 -9.06 2.25
N GLY A 87 -13.31 -8.71 3.39
CA GLY A 87 -13.01 -7.32 3.78
C GLY A 87 -14.22 -6.48 4.17
N LYS A 88 -15.42 -7.09 4.31
CA LYS A 88 -16.62 -6.35 4.70
C LYS A 88 -16.59 -5.99 6.19
N ALA A 89 -17.06 -4.79 6.50
CA ALA A 89 -17.21 -4.33 7.87
C ALA A 89 -18.10 -5.30 8.71
N LYS A 90 -17.73 -5.45 9.96
CA LYS A 90 -18.47 -6.25 10.96
C LYS A 90 -18.81 -5.39 12.17
N LYS A 91 -19.88 -5.76 12.86
CA LYS A 91 -20.21 -5.18 14.18
C LYS A 91 -19.34 -5.84 15.25
N LEU A 92 -19.05 -5.11 16.32
CA LEU A 92 -18.30 -5.64 17.47
C LEU A 92 -18.91 -6.93 18.01
N SER A 93 -20.23 -7.06 18.01
CA SER A 93 -20.97 -8.26 18.44
C SER A 93 -20.63 -9.54 17.65
N SER A 94 -19.94 -9.42 16.51
CA SER A 94 -19.45 -10.58 15.73
C SER A 94 -18.14 -11.15 16.28
N PHE A 95 -17.42 -10.39 17.07
CA PHE A 95 -16.16 -10.77 17.72
C PHE A 95 -16.49 -11.37 19.08
N LYS A 96 -16.34 -12.66 19.21
CA LYS A 96 -16.71 -13.42 20.43
C LYS A 96 -15.50 -14.16 20.95
N VAL A 97 -15.44 -14.37 22.25
CA VAL A 97 -14.45 -15.22 22.92
C VAL A 97 -14.36 -16.58 22.20
N GLY A 98 -13.16 -17.09 22.03
CA GLY A 98 -12.86 -18.32 21.29
C GLY A 98 -12.74 -18.15 19.77
N LYS A 99 -12.93 -16.94 19.22
CA LYS A 99 -12.69 -16.68 17.80
C LYS A 99 -11.27 -16.22 17.55
N GLU A 100 -10.69 -16.71 16.46
CA GLU A 100 -9.39 -16.26 16.01
C GLU A 100 -9.47 -14.95 15.22
N VAL A 101 -8.54 -14.06 15.49
CA VAL A 101 -8.41 -12.75 14.84
C VAL A 101 -6.96 -12.41 14.58
N THR A 102 -6.75 -11.53 13.61
CA THR A 102 -5.51 -10.76 13.48
C THR A 102 -5.82 -9.30 13.83
N VAL A 103 -5.11 -8.78 14.82
CA VAL A 103 -5.16 -7.37 15.24
C VAL A 103 -3.99 -6.65 14.61
N TYR A 104 -4.26 -5.62 13.82
CA TYR A 104 -3.26 -4.67 13.31
C TYR A 104 -3.28 -3.44 14.20
N HIS A 105 -2.15 -3.10 14.79
CA HIS A 105 -2.10 -2.12 15.88
C HIS A 105 -0.84 -1.26 15.85
N SER A 106 -0.86 -0.18 16.62
CA SER A 106 0.28 0.69 16.85
C SER A 106 1.42 -0.06 17.56
N PRO A 107 2.70 0.26 17.25
CA PRO A 107 3.85 -0.22 18.01
C PRO A 107 3.89 0.35 19.43
N LYS A 108 3.14 1.41 19.71
CA LYS A 108 3.05 2.01 21.06
C LYS A 108 2.20 1.14 21.96
N MET A 109 2.83 0.52 22.93
CA MET A 109 2.17 -0.36 23.90
C MET A 109 2.44 0.10 25.33
N THR A 110 1.43 -0.06 26.19
CA THR A 110 1.61 0.16 27.63
C THR A 110 2.43 -0.98 28.26
N ARG A 111 2.98 -0.75 29.45
CA ARG A 111 3.68 -1.78 30.23
C ARG A 111 2.73 -2.54 31.19
N SER A 112 1.43 -2.44 30.98
CA SER A 112 0.42 -3.19 31.76
C SER A 112 0.33 -4.66 31.33
N ILE A 113 -0.39 -5.48 32.09
CA ILE A 113 -0.73 -6.86 31.76
C ILE A 113 -2.26 -6.97 31.80
N PRO A 114 -2.94 -7.17 30.66
CA PRO A 114 -2.41 -7.18 29.29
C PRO A 114 -1.85 -5.83 28.84
N ALA A 115 -0.85 -5.86 27.96
CA ALA A 115 -0.36 -4.66 27.32
C ALA A 115 -1.45 -4.06 26.42
N GLN A 116 -1.66 -2.75 26.50
CA GLN A 116 -2.69 -2.03 25.72
C GLN A 116 -2.05 -1.30 24.54
N THR A 117 -2.71 -1.36 23.40
CA THR A 117 -2.31 -0.68 22.17
C THR A 117 -3.53 -0.24 21.38
N GLU A 118 -3.42 0.81 20.57
CA GLU A 118 -4.47 1.25 19.66
C GLU A 118 -4.57 0.29 18.48
N ALA A 119 -5.79 -0.20 18.20
CA ALA A 119 -6.06 -1.06 17.05
C ALA A 119 -6.45 -0.24 15.83
N PHE A 120 -5.75 -0.45 14.71
CA PHE A 120 -6.12 0.10 13.40
C PHE A 120 -7.16 -0.77 12.71
N ALA A 121 -6.96 -2.09 12.72
CA ALA A 121 -7.91 -3.03 12.16
C ALA A 121 -7.91 -4.35 12.94
N ILE A 122 -9.09 -4.97 13.09
CA ILE A 122 -9.22 -6.32 13.64
C ILE A 122 -9.96 -7.16 12.60
N ILE A 123 -9.27 -8.20 12.12
CA ILE A 123 -9.75 -9.07 11.05
C ILE A 123 -10.15 -10.41 11.66
N LEU A 124 -11.42 -10.78 11.51
CA LEU A 124 -11.97 -12.05 11.99
C LEU A 124 -11.56 -13.20 11.07
N GLY A 125 -11.03 -14.29 11.64
CA GLY A 125 -10.59 -15.50 10.94
C GLY A 125 -9.08 -15.48 10.67
N ALA A 126 -8.27 -15.38 11.71
CA ALA A 126 -6.82 -15.49 11.68
C ALA A 126 -6.35 -16.82 11.11
N ASN A 127 -5.22 -17.12 10.70
CA ASN A 127 -4.64 -18.41 10.25
C ASN A 127 -5.25 -19.04 8.98
N ASP A 128 -6.13 -18.37 8.26
CA ASP A 128 -6.53 -18.80 6.92
C ASP A 128 -5.65 -18.11 5.88
N GLU A 129 -4.88 -18.89 5.09
CA GLU A 129 -4.07 -18.36 3.98
C GLU A 129 -4.91 -17.55 2.98
N LYS A 130 -6.22 -17.82 2.95
CA LYS A 130 -7.20 -17.10 2.13
C LYS A 130 -7.70 -15.80 2.78
N GLN A 131 -7.15 -15.41 3.91
CA GLN A 131 -7.54 -14.19 4.59
C GLN A 131 -6.86 -12.96 4.00
N GLY A 132 -7.61 -11.86 3.90
CA GLY A 132 -7.05 -10.57 3.50
C GLY A 132 -6.12 -10.00 4.58
N LYS A 133 -5.05 -9.37 4.15
CA LYS A 133 -4.10 -8.66 5.00
C LYS A 133 -4.42 -7.17 4.99
N PHE A 134 -4.43 -6.54 6.15
CA PHE A 134 -4.54 -5.09 6.24
C PHE A 134 -3.22 -4.45 5.78
N PHE A 135 -3.35 -3.38 5.01
CA PHE A 135 -2.23 -2.75 4.33
C PHE A 135 -2.45 -1.24 4.30
N VAL A 136 -1.53 -0.49 4.83
CA VAL A 136 -1.55 0.97 4.76
C VAL A 136 -0.56 1.39 3.68
N VAL A 137 -1.05 2.13 2.69
CA VAL A 137 -0.25 2.55 1.53
C VAL A 137 0.67 3.68 1.92
N ASP A 138 1.98 3.50 1.74
CA ASP A 138 2.98 4.55 1.88
C ASP A 138 3.24 5.25 0.53
N GLU A 139 3.59 4.47 -0.50
CA GLU A 139 3.87 5.00 -1.83
C GLU A 139 3.06 4.25 -2.89
N VAL A 140 2.73 4.97 -3.97
CA VAL A 140 2.04 4.42 -5.14
C VAL A 140 2.84 4.80 -6.39
N THR A 141 3.06 3.81 -7.25
CA THR A 141 3.68 4.00 -8.56
C THR A 141 2.76 3.41 -9.63
N LEU A 142 2.33 4.24 -10.57
CA LEU A 142 1.58 3.78 -11.74
C LEU A 142 2.55 3.18 -12.77
N SER A 143 2.20 2.05 -13.39
CA SER A 143 2.97 1.47 -14.50
C SER A 143 2.97 2.39 -15.71
N GLU A 144 4.01 2.29 -16.57
CA GLU A 144 4.15 3.14 -17.77
C GLU A 144 2.98 2.99 -18.76
N ASP A 145 2.42 1.79 -18.86
CA ASP A 145 1.27 1.46 -19.68
C ASP A 145 -0.07 1.80 -19.01
N GLY A 146 -0.04 2.18 -17.72
CA GLY A 146 -1.23 2.48 -16.93
C GLY A 146 -2.09 1.27 -16.58
N GLU A 147 -1.59 0.03 -16.75
CA GLU A 147 -2.39 -1.18 -16.54
C GLU A 147 -2.46 -1.63 -15.08
N TYR A 148 -1.53 -1.18 -14.24
CA TYR A 148 -1.50 -1.50 -12.81
C TYR A 148 -0.85 -0.40 -11.98
N VAL A 149 -1.07 -0.45 -10.68
CA VAL A 149 -0.30 0.31 -9.69
C VAL A 149 0.53 -0.64 -8.84
N SER A 150 1.74 -0.21 -8.47
CA SER A 150 2.54 -0.82 -7.42
C SER A 150 2.42 0.02 -6.17
N VAL A 151 2.04 -0.60 -5.07
CA VAL A 151 1.93 0.06 -3.76
C VAL A 151 2.91 -0.58 -2.78
N ILE A 152 3.54 0.22 -1.94
CA ILE A 152 4.37 -0.26 -0.83
C ILE A 152 3.70 0.06 0.50
N ASP A 153 3.83 -0.84 1.47
CA ASP A 153 3.29 -0.63 2.81
C ASP A 153 4.17 0.33 3.64
N THR A 154 3.57 0.89 4.69
CA THR A 154 4.25 1.83 5.61
C THR A 154 5.44 1.22 6.34
N ASN A 155 5.50 -0.09 6.47
CA ASN A 155 6.63 -0.79 7.04
C ASN A 155 7.76 -1.06 6.03
N GLN A 156 7.59 -0.66 4.76
CA GLN A 156 8.52 -0.93 3.65
C GLN A 156 8.83 -2.44 3.49
N SER A 157 7.86 -3.29 3.86
CA SER A 157 8.04 -4.74 3.92
C SER A 157 7.46 -5.48 2.72
N LEU A 158 6.39 -4.94 2.12
CA LEU A 158 5.66 -5.57 1.03
C LEU A 158 5.31 -4.58 -0.08
N VAL A 159 5.67 -4.94 -1.31
CA VAL A 159 5.20 -4.28 -2.53
C VAL A 159 4.11 -5.13 -3.16
N ALA A 160 2.92 -4.57 -3.33
CA ALA A 160 1.81 -5.25 -3.99
C ALA A 160 1.50 -4.60 -5.35
N THR A 161 1.48 -5.41 -6.41
CA THR A 161 0.99 -5.00 -7.73
C THR A 161 -0.52 -5.21 -7.77
N ILE A 162 -1.26 -4.17 -8.14
CA ILE A 162 -2.73 -4.16 -8.16
C ILE A 162 -3.19 -3.77 -9.55
N ASP A 163 -3.85 -4.67 -10.25
CA ASP A 163 -4.43 -4.47 -11.56
C ASP A 163 -5.96 -4.29 -11.48
N LYS A 164 -6.58 -4.07 -12.64
CA LYS A 164 -8.04 -3.92 -12.78
C LYS A 164 -8.82 -5.16 -12.33
N LYS A 165 -8.22 -6.36 -12.36
CA LYS A 165 -8.87 -7.62 -11.92
C LYS A 165 -8.93 -7.66 -10.40
N ALA A 166 -7.85 -7.23 -9.74
CA ALA A 166 -7.77 -7.18 -8.28
C ALA A 166 -8.67 -6.08 -7.70
N ASN A 167 -8.69 -4.91 -8.33
CA ASN A 167 -9.57 -3.79 -7.96
C ASN A 167 -9.91 -2.96 -9.21
N LYS A 168 -11.20 -2.75 -9.50
CA LYS A 168 -11.64 -1.96 -10.65
C LYS A 168 -11.17 -0.50 -10.62
N ASN A 169 -11.01 0.05 -9.42
CA ASN A 169 -10.61 1.42 -9.16
C ASN A 169 -9.12 1.50 -8.72
N TYR A 170 -8.28 0.57 -9.20
CA TYR A 170 -6.86 0.50 -8.80
C TYR A 170 -6.11 1.82 -9.03
N ALA A 171 -6.45 2.56 -10.07
CA ALA A 171 -5.80 3.82 -10.41
C ALA A 171 -6.17 4.99 -9.47
N GLU A 172 -7.20 4.83 -8.63
CA GLU A 172 -7.61 5.82 -7.63
C GLU A 172 -6.89 5.63 -6.28
N ILE A 173 -6.16 4.50 -6.12
CA ILE A 173 -5.41 4.21 -4.90
C ILE A 173 -4.29 5.23 -4.75
N LYS A 174 -4.19 5.80 -3.56
CA LYS A 174 -3.21 6.82 -3.21
C LYS A 174 -2.52 6.51 -1.88
N ALA A 175 -1.42 7.18 -1.63
CA ALA A 175 -0.71 7.13 -0.36
C ALA A 175 -1.64 7.56 0.79
N GLY A 176 -1.55 6.86 1.92
CA GLY A 176 -2.43 7.00 3.08
C GLY A 176 -3.71 6.17 3.02
N ASP A 177 -4.02 5.51 1.89
CA ASP A 177 -5.19 4.64 1.82
C ASP A 177 -4.99 3.37 2.66
N ASN A 178 -6.09 2.93 3.28
CA ASN A 178 -6.15 1.66 3.99
C ASN A 178 -6.79 0.61 3.08
N LEU A 179 -6.10 -0.50 2.88
CA LEU A 179 -6.52 -1.57 1.99
C LEU A 179 -6.63 -2.90 2.75
N VAL A 180 -7.44 -3.80 2.24
CA VAL A 180 -7.33 -5.24 2.54
C VAL A 180 -6.93 -5.93 1.26
N ILE A 181 -5.80 -6.63 1.28
CA ILE A 181 -5.18 -7.26 0.12
C ILE A 181 -5.15 -8.77 0.30
N TRP A 182 -5.55 -9.52 -0.70
CA TRP A 182 -5.42 -10.97 -0.80
C TRP A 182 -4.36 -11.31 -1.84
N TYR A 183 -3.43 -12.17 -1.47
CA TYR A 183 -2.40 -12.70 -2.36
C TYR A 183 -2.02 -14.12 -1.96
N ASN A 184 -1.50 -14.92 -2.90
CA ASN A 184 -1.15 -16.32 -2.65
C ASN A 184 0.34 -16.50 -2.40
N MET A 185 1.18 -15.75 -3.10
CA MET A 185 2.62 -15.90 -3.08
C MET A 185 3.28 -14.53 -2.99
N MET A 186 4.45 -14.51 -2.38
CA MET A 186 5.33 -13.35 -2.37
C MET A 186 6.78 -13.80 -2.60
N THR A 187 7.60 -12.88 -3.09
CA THR A 187 9.04 -13.13 -3.24
C THR A 187 9.74 -13.13 -1.88
N MET A 188 10.93 -13.73 -1.83
CA MET A 188 11.80 -13.68 -0.64
C MET A 188 12.73 -12.45 -0.62
N SER A 189 12.45 -11.43 -1.44
CA SER A 189 13.21 -10.17 -1.44
C SER A 189 12.80 -9.25 -0.27
N ILE A 190 13.58 -8.21 -0.02
CA ILE A 190 13.27 -7.14 0.92
C ILE A 190 13.28 -5.82 0.14
N PRO A 191 12.13 -5.14 -0.02
CA PRO A 191 10.79 -5.59 0.33
C PRO A 191 10.35 -6.82 -0.47
N ALA A 192 9.47 -7.64 0.12
CA ALA A 192 8.83 -8.74 -0.61
C ALA A 192 7.91 -8.16 -1.70
N LYS A 193 7.70 -8.91 -2.79
CA LYS A 193 6.83 -8.50 -3.90
C LYS A 193 5.73 -9.52 -4.11
N THR A 194 4.53 -9.04 -4.38
CA THR A 194 3.37 -9.90 -4.67
C THR A 194 2.46 -9.30 -5.72
N ASN A 195 1.65 -10.14 -6.34
CA ASN A 195 0.53 -9.71 -7.16
C ASN A 195 -0.77 -9.92 -6.37
N ALA A 196 -1.49 -8.82 -6.17
CA ALA A 196 -2.77 -8.87 -5.48
C ALA A 196 -3.80 -9.61 -6.34
N GLN A 197 -4.53 -10.54 -5.72
CA GLN A 197 -5.64 -11.24 -6.38
C GLN A 197 -6.96 -10.50 -6.19
N LYS A 198 -7.07 -9.83 -5.06
CA LYS A 198 -8.22 -9.02 -4.70
C LYS A 198 -7.77 -7.91 -3.77
N VAL A 199 -8.32 -6.74 -3.96
CA VAL A 199 -8.12 -5.58 -3.08
C VAL A 199 -9.46 -4.94 -2.75
N VAL A 200 -9.65 -4.62 -1.47
CA VAL A 200 -10.76 -3.82 -0.99
C VAL A 200 -10.17 -2.56 -0.36
N ALA A 201 -10.47 -1.40 -0.95
CA ALA A 201 -10.17 -0.11 -0.34
C ALA A 201 -11.16 0.14 0.81
N LEU A 202 -10.64 0.55 1.95
CA LEU A 202 -11.44 0.88 3.12
C LEU A 202 -11.77 2.38 3.10
N PRO A 203 -12.96 2.77 3.58
CA PRO A 203 -13.31 4.19 3.66
C PRO A 203 -12.37 4.89 4.64
N VAL A 204 -11.92 6.09 4.26
CA VAL A 204 -11.14 6.93 5.19
C VAL A 204 -11.99 7.24 6.41
N ARG A 205 -11.43 7.11 7.60
CA ARG A 205 -12.06 7.45 8.88
C ARG A 205 -11.33 8.67 9.44
N GLU A 206 -12.03 9.78 9.41
CA GLU A 206 -11.58 11.07 9.94
C GLU A 206 -11.62 11.12 11.47
#